data_3440e96a1ae73ad251cdca79de60a922
#
_entry.id   3440e96a1ae73ad251cdca79de60a922
#
_cell.length_a   1.000
_cell.length_b   1.000
_cell.length_c   1.000
_cell.angle_alpha   90.00
_cell.angle_beta   90.00
_cell.angle_gamma   90.00
#
_symmetry.space_group_name_H-M   'P 1'
#
loop_
_entity.id
_entity.type
_entity.pdbx_description
1 polymer ?
#
loop_
_entity_poly.entity_id
_entity_poly.type
_entity_poly.pdbx_seq_one_letter_code
_entity_poly.pdbx_strand_id
1 'polypeptide(L)'
;AYYINPKYGGGAITLKNLDDPAKYKSAEFAAIFVDELTENQIDIFNTLLGSLRWAGMSHTPFFAGSNPDGIGNEWVYNYFIDHVYPPEMQNMSDQFHFVQSKPGDNPYLDDNYYRMLNSLPPDLKKAWVDGEWNLFKGLAFKSFKKETHVIEPFYIPEHWARIIGIDSGY
;
A
#
# COMPACT_ATOMS: atom_id res chain seq x y z
N ALA A 1 -18.04 19.69 1.22
CA ALA A 1 -16.77 20.42 1.04
C ALA A 1 -16.57 21.41 2.20
N TYR A 2 -15.33 21.58 2.61
CA TYR A 2 -14.89 22.57 3.59
C TYR A 2 -14.15 23.68 2.82
N TYR A 3 -14.56 24.92 2.98
CA TYR A 3 -13.95 26.04 2.27
C TYR A 3 -12.86 26.70 3.13
N ILE A 4 -11.68 26.86 2.55
CA ILE A 4 -10.56 27.54 3.21
C ILE A 4 -10.78 29.05 3.09
N ASN A 5 -10.59 29.75 4.19
CA ASN A 5 -10.74 31.22 4.20
C ASN A 5 -9.78 31.85 3.18
N PRO A 6 -10.26 32.78 2.34
CA PRO A 6 -9.42 33.47 1.34
C PRO A 6 -8.15 34.15 1.90
N LYS A 7 -8.17 34.54 3.18
CA LYS A 7 -6.99 35.04 3.91
C LYS A 7 -5.82 34.03 3.90
N TYR A 8 -6.11 32.73 3.80
CA TYR A 8 -5.12 31.65 3.77
C TYR A 8 -4.98 31.02 2.37
N GLY A 9 -5.30 31.75 1.33
CA GLY A 9 -5.18 31.31 -0.06
C GLY A 9 -6.48 30.81 -0.69
N GLY A 10 -7.53 30.60 0.09
CA GLY A 10 -8.80 30.06 -0.42
C GLY A 10 -8.71 28.58 -0.81
N GLY A 11 -9.75 28.10 -1.50
CA GLY A 11 -9.86 26.70 -1.95
C GLY A 11 -10.93 25.90 -1.21
N ALA A 12 -11.05 24.62 -1.55
CA ALA A 12 -11.99 23.72 -0.91
C ALA A 12 -11.34 22.36 -0.64
N ILE A 13 -11.58 21.79 0.54
CA ILE A 13 -11.28 20.41 0.88
C ILE A 13 -12.56 19.61 0.73
N THR A 14 -12.56 18.59 -0.11
CA THR A 14 -13.70 17.71 -0.35
C THR A 14 -13.36 16.30 0.14
N LEU A 15 -14.15 15.79 1.09
CA LEU A 15 -14.06 14.40 1.52
C LEU A 15 -14.86 13.54 0.55
N LYS A 16 -14.29 12.44 0.13
CA LYS A 16 -14.85 11.51 -0.85
C LYS A 16 -14.46 10.07 -0.48
N ASN A 17 -15.16 9.10 -1.05
CA ASN A 17 -14.85 7.67 -0.95
C ASN A 17 -14.29 7.15 -2.27
N LEU A 18 -13.65 5.98 -2.24
CA LEU A 18 -13.01 5.33 -3.39
C LEU A 18 -13.79 4.09 -3.89
N ASP A 19 -15.08 4.00 -3.58
CA ASP A 19 -15.95 2.90 -3.99
C ASP A 19 -16.17 2.80 -5.51
N ASP A 20 -16.07 3.93 -6.20
CA ASP A 20 -16.22 4.01 -7.66
C ASP A 20 -15.19 4.99 -8.25
N PRO A 21 -14.06 4.50 -8.77
CA PRO A 21 -13.01 5.35 -9.33
C PRO A 21 -13.46 6.11 -10.59
N ALA A 22 -14.53 5.68 -11.27
CA ALA A 22 -15.03 6.38 -12.44
C ALA A 22 -15.50 7.81 -12.14
N LYS A 23 -15.89 8.09 -10.90
CA LYS A 23 -16.27 9.44 -10.42
C LYS A 23 -15.14 10.46 -10.54
N TYR A 24 -13.89 10.01 -10.64
CA TYR A 24 -12.70 10.87 -10.67
C TYR A 24 -12.11 11.11 -12.05
N LYS A 25 -12.56 10.37 -13.09
CA LYS A 25 -11.98 10.42 -14.45
C LYS A 25 -11.99 11.82 -15.10
N SER A 26 -12.91 12.69 -14.70
CA SER A 26 -12.98 14.07 -15.22
C SER A 26 -12.75 15.13 -14.14
N ALA A 27 -12.34 14.70 -12.95
CA ALA A 27 -12.05 15.61 -11.86
C ALA A 27 -10.64 16.20 -11.98
N GLU A 28 -10.42 17.35 -11.35
CA GLU A 28 -9.12 18.00 -11.22
C GLU A 28 -8.89 18.37 -9.76
N PHE A 29 -7.73 18.00 -9.25
CA PHE A 29 -7.35 18.27 -7.87
C PHE A 29 -5.95 18.88 -7.81
N ALA A 30 -5.80 19.91 -6.98
CA ALA A 30 -4.53 20.54 -6.67
C ALA A 30 -3.65 19.68 -5.75
N ALA A 31 -4.29 18.87 -4.91
CA ALA A 31 -3.66 17.88 -4.05
C ALA A 31 -4.64 16.75 -3.74
N ILE A 32 -4.13 15.56 -3.50
CA ILE A 32 -4.92 14.41 -3.07
C ILE A 32 -4.28 13.84 -1.80
N PHE A 33 -5.11 13.48 -0.82
CA PHE A 33 -4.74 12.65 0.32
C PHE A 33 -5.63 11.40 0.34
N VAL A 34 -5.01 10.25 0.45
CA VAL A 34 -5.71 8.96 0.59
C VAL A 34 -5.36 8.35 1.95
N ASP A 35 -6.39 8.04 2.72
CA ASP A 35 -6.25 7.25 3.94
C ASP A 35 -6.36 5.76 3.60
N GLU A 36 -5.59 4.93 4.28
CA GLU A 36 -5.51 3.47 4.05
C GLU A 36 -5.29 3.11 2.57
N LEU A 37 -4.20 3.61 2.00
CA LEU A 37 -3.90 3.40 0.57
C LEU A 37 -3.87 1.92 0.17
N THR A 38 -3.37 1.05 1.04
CA THR A 38 -3.29 -0.40 0.82
C THR A 38 -4.63 -1.12 0.74
N GLU A 39 -5.73 -0.50 1.16
CA GLU A 39 -7.08 -1.04 0.95
C GLU A 39 -7.54 -0.92 -0.51
N ASN A 40 -6.73 -0.29 -1.37
CA ASN A 40 -7.10 -0.01 -2.75
C ASN A 40 -6.18 -0.74 -3.74
N GLN A 41 -6.76 -1.18 -4.85
CA GLN A 41 -5.99 -1.70 -5.97
C GLN A 41 -5.28 -0.58 -6.74
N ILE A 42 -4.24 -0.92 -7.48
CA ILE A 42 -3.38 0.03 -8.21
C ILE A 42 -4.13 0.84 -9.27
N ASP A 43 -5.19 0.32 -9.86
CA ASP A 43 -6.00 1.02 -10.86
C ASP A 43 -6.73 2.25 -10.29
N ILE A 44 -7.11 2.20 -9.00
CA ILE A 44 -7.64 3.36 -8.28
C ILE A 44 -6.56 4.43 -8.16
N PHE A 45 -5.36 4.05 -7.73
CA PHE A 45 -4.22 4.98 -7.64
C PHE A 45 -3.92 5.63 -9.00
N ASN A 46 -3.83 4.85 -10.07
CA ASN A 46 -3.60 5.36 -11.42
C ASN A 46 -4.71 6.34 -11.87
N THR A 47 -5.97 6.05 -11.53
CA THR A 47 -7.10 6.95 -11.81
C THR A 47 -6.97 8.28 -11.09
N LEU A 48 -6.55 8.24 -9.82
CA LEU A 48 -6.34 9.45 -9.02
C LEU A 48 -5.16 10.27 -9.52
N LEU A 49 -4.06 9.64 -9.92
CA LEU A 49 -2.93 10.35 -10.56
C LEU A 49 -3.36 11.08 -11.83
N GLY A 50 -4.23 10.48 -12.64
CA GLY A 50 -4.81 11.13 -13.81
C GLY A 50 -5.66 12.37 -13.49
N SER A 51 -6.18 12.47 -12.28
CA SER A 51 -6.96 13.61 -11.76
C SER A 51 -6.12 14.64 -11.01
N LEU A 52 -4.86 14.32 -10.73
CA LEU A 52 -3.94 15.16 -9.95
C LEU A 52 -3.29 16.20 -10.86
N ARG A 53 -4.04 17.24 -11.19
CA ARG A 53 -3.63 18.35 -12.02
C ARG A 53 -4.40 19.61 -11.63
N TRP A 54 -3.74 20.77 -11.71
CA TRP A 54 -4.37 22.05 -11.45
C TRP A 54 -3.69 23.17 -12.23
N ALA A 55 -4.48 23.93 -12.96
CA ALA A 55 -3.95 25.02 -13.77
C ALA A 55 -3.18 26.05 -12.92
N GLY A 56 -1.97 26.39 -13.36
CA GLY A 56 -1.12 27.37 -12.67
C GLY A 56 -0.29 26.82 -11.52
N MET A 57 -0.39 25.51 -11.20
CA MET A 57 0.49 24.85 -10.23
C MET A 57 1.56 24.03 -10.93
N SER A 58 2.82 24.20 -10.52
CA SER A 58 3.97 23.43 -11.02
C SER A 58 4.12 22.09 -10.31
N HIS A 59 3.45 21.92 -9.17
CA HIS A 59 3.52 20.71 -8.35
C HIS A 59 2.15 20.44 -7.72
N THR A 60 1.65 19.24 -7.92
CA THR A 60 0.39 18.75 -7.38
C THR A 60 0.66 17.51 -6.54
N PRO A 61 0.76 17.63 -5.21
CA PRO A 61 1.20 16.52 -4.36
C PRO A 61 0.12 15.46 -4.16
N PHE A 62 0.56 14.20 -4.08
CA PHE A 62 -0.22 13.07 -3.60
C PHE A 62 0.34 12.62 -2.25
N PHE A 63 -0.50 12.53 -1.26
CA PHE A 63 -0.15 12.00 0.06
C PHE A 63 -1.02 10.80 0.40
N ALA A 64 -0.46 9.87 1.14
CA ALA A 64 -1.23 8.74 1.66
C ALA A 64 -0.75 8.35 3.05
N GLY A 65 -1.69 7.90 3.88
CA GLY A 65 -1.42 7.11 5.08
C GLY A 65 -1.79 5.66 4.84
N SER A 66 -1.04 4.72 5.41
CA SER A 66 -1.39 3.30 5.30
C SER A 66 -0.62 2.44 6.27
N ASN A 67 -1.20 1.28 6.58
CA ASN A 67 -0.57 0.18 7.28
C ASN A 67 -0.14 -0.91 6.27
N PRO A 68 0.84 -1.78 6.63
CA PRO A 68 1.31 -2.84 5.76
C PRO A 68 0.37 -4.05 5.73
N ASP A 69 -0.86 -3.85 5.29
CA ASP A 69 -1.91 -4.87 5.10
C ASP A 69 -2.77 -4.49 3.87
N GLY A 70 -3.94 -5.13 3.71
CA GLY A 70 -4.84 -4.83 2.60
C GLY A 70 -4.44 -5.45 1.25
N ILE A 71 -5.36 -5.30 0.28
CA ILE A 71 -5.24 -5.92 -1.05
C ILE A 71 -4.18 -5.23 -1.93
N GLY A 72 -3.86 -3.98 -1.63
CA GLY A 72 -2.89 -3.16 -2.34
C GLY A 72 -1.49 -3.18 -1.72
N ASN A 73 -1.26 -3.95 -0.65
CA ASN A 73 0.02 -3.94 0.05
C ASN A 73 1.22 -4.18 -0.87
N GLU A 74 1.10 -5.11 -1.83
CA GLU A 74 2.20 -5.46 -2.72
C GLU A 74 2.61 -4.29 -3.62
N TRP A 75 1.66 -3.62 -4.29
CA TRP A 75 2.00 -2.52 -5.17
C TRP A 75 2.46 -1.27 -4.41
N VAL A 76 1.89 -1.00 -3.22
CA VAL A 76 2.35 0.09 -2.34
C VAL A 76 3.78 -0.17 -1.88
N TYR A 77 4.08 -1.39 -1.43
CA TYR A 77 5.43 -1.79 -1.07
C TYR A 77 6.40 -1.61 -2.23
N ASN A 78 6.06 -2.13 -3.41
CA ASN A 78 6.93 -2.05 -4.58
C ASN A 78 7.22 -0.61 -4.98
N TYR A 79 6.22 0.28 -5.00
CA TYR A 79 6.39 1.65 -5.49
C TYR A 79 7.05 2.59 -4.47
N PHE A 80 6.65 2.51 -3.21
CA PHE A 80 7.06 3.50 -2.21
C PHE A 80 8.26 3.04 -1.35
N ILE A 81 8.51 1.73 -1.25
CA ILE A 81 9.54 1.19 -0.34
C ILE A 81 10.65 0.48 -1.10
N ASP A 82 10.31 -0.46 -1.97
CA ASP A 82 11.29 -1.28 -2.72
C ASP A 82 11.78 -0.58 -4.02
N HIS A 83 11.08 0.50 -4.44
CA HIS A 83 11.36 1.28 -5.65
C HIS A 83 11.41 0.42 -6.93
N VAL A 84 10.50 -0.56 -7.01
CA VAL A 84 10.33 -1.43 -8.16
C VAL A 84 9.13 -0.94 -8.98
N TYR A 85 9.39 -0.46 -10.18
CA TYR A 85 8.40 0.15 -11.05
C TYR A 85 8.28 -0.61 -12.37
N PRO A 86 7.09 -0.64 -13.00
CA PRO A 86 6.96 -1.10 -14.37
C PRO A 86 7.71 -0.14 -15.32
N PRO A 87 8.08 -0.61 -16.54
CA PRO A 87 8.91 0.17 -17.46
C PRO A 87 8.40 1.59 -17.76
N GLU A 88 7.09 1.74 -17.86
CA GLU A 88 6.42 3.03 -18.13
C GLU A 88 6.51 4.05 -16.99
N MET A 89 6.81 3.61 -15.77
CA MET A 89 6.92 4.48 -14.59
C MET A 89 8.37 4.71 -14.13
N GLN A 90 9.34 4.13 -14.78
CA GLN A 90 10.76 4.26 -14.44
C GLN A 90 11.25 5.73 -14.37
N ASN A 91 10.72 6.58 -15.25
CA ASN A 91 11.06 8.01 -15.29
C ASN A 91 10.41 8.86 -14.17
N MET A 92 9.56 8.25 -13.35
CA MET A 92 8.90 8.91 -12.21
C MET A 92 9.42 8.40 -10.86
N SER A 93 10.44 7.57 -10.85
CA SER A 93 10.95 6.89 -9.64
C SER A 93 11.41 7.85 -8.53
N ASP A 94 11.87 9.03 -8.90
CA ASP A 94 12.29 10.11 -8.00
C ASP A 94 11.13 10.85 -7.32
N GLN A 95 9.90 10.56 -7.71
CA GLN A 95 8.69 11.19 -7.16
C GLN A 95 8.03 10.38 -6.04
N PHE A 96 8.49 9.14 -5.81
CA PHE A 96 7.94 8.26 -4.78
C PHE A 96 8.80 8.28 -3.53
N HIS A 97 8.20 8.67 -2.41
CA HIS A 97 8.87 8.78 -1.13
C HIS A 97 8.08 8.07 -0.04
N PHE A 98 8.78 7.41 0.87
CA PHE A 98 8.21 6.74 2.03
C PHE A 98 8.79 7.31 3.32
N VAL A 99 7.90 7.60 4.26
CA VAL A 99 8.27 7.99 5.62
C VAL A 99 7.65 6.99 6.57
N GLN A 100 8.49 6.14 7.19
CA GLN A 100 8.01 5.20 8.19
C GLN A 100 7.63 5.95 9.48
N SER A 101 6.46 5.59 10.03
CA SER A 101 6.00 6.02 11.34
C SER A 101 5.62 4.81 12.16
N LYS A 102 6.01 4.79 13.43
CA LYS A 102 5.73 3.71 14.38
C LYS A 102 4.97 4.26 15.59
N PRO A 103 4.21 3.42 16.32
CA PRO A 103 3.55 3.86 17.56
C PRO A 103 4.50 4.56 18.53
N GLY A 104 5.76 4.14 18.62
CA GLY A 104 6.77 4.77 19.46
C GLY A 104 7.16 6.20 19.09
N ASP A 105 6.84 6.64 17.86
CA ASP A 105 7.10 8.01 17.41
C ASP A 105 6.03 9.01 17.91
N ASN A 106 4.89 8.49 18.41
CA ASN A 106 3.81 9.31 18.92
C ASN A 106 3.85 9.41 20.46
N PRO A 107 4.29 10.54 21.02
CA PRO A 107 4.42 10.70 22.48
C PRO A 107 3.08 10.83 23.21
N TYR A 108 1.96 10.87 22.51
CA TYR A 108 0.62 11.04 23.08
C TYR A 108 -0.15 9.73 23.23
N LEU A 109 0.44 8.59 22.85
CA LEU A 109 -0.19 7.28 23.02
C LEU A 109 -0.13 6.85 24.50
N ASP A 110 -1.25 6.36 25.02
CA ASP A 110 -1.36 5.89 26.39
C ASP A 110 -0.95 4.42 26.56
N ASP A 111 -0.74 4.01 27.80
CA ASP A 111 -0.35 2.64 28.16
C ASP A 111 -1.40 1.59 27.74
N ASN A 112 -2.69 1.96 27.69
CA ASN A 112 -3.75 1.03 27.29
C ASN A 112 -3.67 0.72 25.80
N TYR A 113 -3.33 1.72 24.98
CA TYR A 113 -3.08 1.52 23.56
C TYR A 113 -1.90 0.56 23.32
N TYR A 114 -0.79 0.73 24.05
CA TYR A 114 0.36 -0.20 23.97
C TYR A 114 0.01 -1.61 24.45
N ARG A 115 -0.83 -1.76 25.47
CA ARG A 115 -1.32 -3.09 25.88
C ARG A 115 -2.15 -3.75 24.78
N MET A 116 -3.02 -2.99 24.13
CA MET A 116 -3.81 -3.47 22.99
C MET A 116 -2.89 -3.91 21.84
N LEU A 117 -1.94 -3.09 21.44
CA LEU A 117 -0.96 -3.44 20.39
C LEU A 117 -0.17 -4.71 20.73
N ASN A 118 0.20 -4.89 22.01
CA ASN A 118 0.92 -6.07 22.47
C ASN A 118 0.05 -7.34 22.50
N SER A 119 -1.27 -7.23 22.47
CA SER A 119 -2.21 -8.34 22.41
C SER A 119 -2.54 -8.80 20.99
N LEU A 120 -2.06 -8.10 19.97
CA LEU A 120 -2.27 -8.46 18.58
C LEU A 120 -1.61 -9.81 18.21
N PRO A 121 -2.17 -10.55 17.25
CA PRO A 121 -1.50 -11.71 16.66
C PRO A 121 -0.08 -11.34 16.18
N PRO A 122 0.90 -12.26 16.24
CA PRO A 122 2.30 -11.95 15.94
C PRO A 122 2.54 -11.26 14.59
N ASP A 123 1.85 -11.69 13.54
CA ASP A 123 2.01 -11.11 12.20
C ASP A 123 1.45 -9.68 12.13
N LEU A 124 0.28 -9.44 12.74
CA LEU A 124 -0.27 -8.07 12.83
C LEU A 124 0.58 -7.17 13.71
N LYS A 125 1.16 -7.71 14.78
CA LYS A 125 2.08 -6.95 15.63
C LYS A 125 3.31 -6.50 14.84
N LYS A 126 3.94 -7.39 14.07
CA LYS A 126 5.06 -7.05 13.19
C LYS A 126 4.68 -5.97 12.18
N ALA A 127 3.52 -6.12 11.55
CA ALA A 127 3.03 -5.14 10.59
C ALA A 127 2.77 -3.76 11.23
N TRP A 128 1.99 -3.71 12.29
CA TRP A 128 1.46 -2.45 12.85
C TRP A 128 2.38 -1.80 13.90
N VAL A 129 3.18 -2.59 14.63
CA VAL A 129 4.08 -2.06 15.66
C VAL A 129 5.49 -1.89 15.12
N ASP A 130 6.00 -2.92 14.44
CA ASP A 130 7.36 -2.92 13.93
C ASP A 130 7.46 -2.25 12.55
N GLY A 131 6.32 -2.09 11.85
CA GLY A 131 6.24 -1.49 10.53
C GLY A 131 6.89 -2.36 9.45
N GLU A 132 6.76 -3.68 9.56
CA GLU A 132 7.29 -4.62 8.58
C GLU A 132 6.35 -4.76 7.38
N TRP A 133 6.71 -4.18 6.27
CA TRP A 133 5.91 -4.16 5.04
C TRP A 133 6.01 -5.42 4.18
N ASN A 134 7.06 -6.20 4.32
CA ASN A 134 7.32 -7.38 3.50
C ASN A 134 6.59 -8.65 3.94
N LEU A 135 5.88 -8.62 5.07
CA LEU A 135 5.20 -9.78 5.65
C LEU A 135 4.12 -10.37 4.74
N PHE A 136 3.47 -9.53 3.93
CA PHE A 136 2.34 -9.91 3.08
C PHE A 136 2.67 -9.90 1.58
N LYS A 137 3.95 -9.66 1.23
CA LYS A 137 4.38 -9.57 -0.17
C LYS A 137 4.19 -10.91 -0.88
N GLY A 138 3.31 -10.93 -1.88
CA GLY A 138 3.16 -12.06 -2.81
C GLY A 138 2.67 -13.37 -2.20
N LEU A 139 2.09 -13.36 -1.02
CA LEU A 139 1.58 -14.58 -0.39
C LEU A 139 0.22 -14.98 -0.98
N ALA A 140 0.23 -15.74 -2.09
CA ALA A 140 -0.96 -16.47 -2.55
C ALA A 140 -1.53 -17.37 -1.44
N PHE A 141 -0.67 -17.83 -0.54
CA PHE A 141 -1.02 -18.64 0.62
C PHE A 141 -0.48 -17.99 1.89
N LYS A 142 -1.33 -17.33 2.67
CA LYS A 142 -0.96 -16.67 3.94
C LYS A 142 -0.34 -17.63 4.98
N SER A 143 -0.65 -18.92 4.90
CA SER A 143 -0.11 -19.98 5.77
C SER A 143 1.24 -20.53 5.32
N PHE A 144 1.74 -20.15 4.15
CA PHE A 144 3.03 -20.62 3.64
C PHE A 144 4.18 -20.05 4.46
N LYS A 145 5.00 -20.93 5.02
CA LYS A 145 6.23 -20.59 5.74
C LYS A 145 7.39 -21.36 5.13
N LYS A 146 8.41 -20.65 4.68
CA LYS A 146 9.57 -21.27 4.02
C LYS A 146 10.22 -22.33 4.91
N GLU A 147 10.34 -22.06 6.21
CA GLU A 147 10.96 -22.92 7.20
C GLU A 147 10.19 -24.25 7.42
N THR A 148 8.90 -24.25 7.12
CA THR A 148 8.01 -25.42 7.35
C THR A 148 7.66 -26.13 6.05
N HIS A 149 7.53 -25.37 4.95
CA HIS A 149 6.96 -25.89 3.71
C HIS A 149 7.99 -26.09 2.59
N VAL A 150 9.23 -25.60 2.79
CA VAL A 150 10.34 -25.86 1.88
C VAL A 150 11.27 -26.87 2.54
N ILE A 151 11.45 -28.00 1.89
CA ILE A 151 12.36 -29.04 2.33
C ILE A 151 13.61 -29.06 1.47
N GLU A 152 14.73 -29.55 2.00
CA GLU A 152 15.92 -29.74 1.22
C GLU A 152 15.68 -30.67 0.01
N PRO A 153 16.30 -30.40 -1.13
CA PRO A 153 16.18 -31.26 -2.29
C PRO A 153 16.59 -32.71 -1.97
N PHE A 154 15.79 -33.65 -2.37
CA PHE A 154 16.10 -35.08 -2.19
C PHE A 154 15.87 -35.86 -3.47
N TYR A 155 16.49 -37.03 -3.59
CA TYR A 155 16.30 -37.91 -4.73
C TYR A 155 14.90 -38.54 -4.69
N ILE A 156 14.14 -38.35 -5.75
CA ILE A 156 12.79 -38.92 -5.89
C ILE A 156 12.93 -40.35 -6.44
N PRO A 157 12.57 -41.40 -5.64
CA PRO A 157 12.67 -42.76 -6.08
C PRO A 157 11.90 -43.04 -7.38
N GLU A 158 12.44 -43.87 -8.26
CA GLU A 158 11.83 -44.15 -9.57
C GLU A 158 10.44 -44.79 -9.47
N HIS A 159 10.20 -45.55 -8.42
CA HIS A 159 8.92 -46.23 -8.17
C HIS A 159 7.80 -45.33 -7.63
N TRP A 160 8.10 -44.05 -7.36
CA TRP A 160 7.06 -43.09 -6.94
C TRP A 160 6.23 -42.64 -8.14
N ALA A 161 4.91 -42.65 -7.98
CA ALA A 161 4.02 -42.08 -8.97
C ALA A 161 4.27 -40.56 -9.08
N ARG A 162 4.39 -40.07 -10.31
CA ARG A 162 4.63 -38.66 -10.59
C ARG A 162 3.43 -38.09 -11.33
N ILE A 163 2.92 -36.98 -10.84
CA ILE A 163 1.81 -36.24 -11.45
C ILE A 163 2.30 -34.83 -11.75
N ILE A 164 2.07 -34.38 -12.95
CA ILE A 164 2.39 -32.98 -13.37
C ILE A 164 1.06 -32.29 -13.59
N GLY A 165 0.82 -31.21 -12.85
CA GLY A 165 -0.24 -30.25 -13.12
C GLY A 165 0.35 -29.04 -13.85
N ILE A 166 -0.29 -28.59 -14.94
CA ILE A 166 0.09 -27.40 -15.68
C ILE A 166 -1.11 -26.46 -15.62
N ASP A 167 -0.90 -25.27 -15.04
CA ASP A 167 -1.82 -24.15 -15.12
C ASP A 167 -1.19 -23.11 -16.04
N SER A 168 -1.86 -22.80 -17.15
CA SER A 168 -1.33 -21.84 -18.14
C SER A 168 -1.44 -20.38 -17.67
N GLY A 169 -2.14 -20.13 -16.56
CA GLY A 169 -2.42 -18.76 -16.12
C GLY A 169 -3.23 -17.95 -17.14
N TYR A 170 -3.91 -16.91 -16.71
CA TYR A 170 -4.50 -15.90 -17.60
C TYR A 170 -3.72 -14.60 -17.47
#